data_8409bb9fd39b16fa97e6bb8080464be6
#
_entry.id   8409bb9fd39b16fa97e6bb8080464be6
#
_cell.length_a   1.000
_cell.length_b   1.000
_cell.length_c   1.000
_cell.angle_alpha   90.00
_cell.angle_beta   90.00
_cell.angle_gamma   90.00
#
_symmetry.space_group_name_H-M   'P 1'
#
loop_
_entity.id
_entity.type
_entity.pdbx_description
1 polymer ?
#
loop_
_entity_poly.entity_id
_entity_poly.type
_entity_poly.pdbx_seq_one_letter_code
_entity_poly.pdbx_strand_id
1 'polypeptide(L)'
;MKIIVRILILAEFAAIVFIPAAYLPRWALIPMFASMIGLVVLYWFAMFWVSRKDVEKVLGKAPEHDFYVGKLPADPSADLTRGRLCVTDGRLVLMQRTDDGERRQTPCREAWSRNVDEVTSVGFGKVLPARTGFILYYGDDEVRFTCAKAAKDKTIVYNALGWPVPETSEGN
;
A
#
# COMPACT_ATOMS: atom_id res chain seq x y z
N MET A 1 11.61 -15.89 -4.68
CA MET A 1 12.05 -14.98 -3.59
C MET A 1 11.16 -15.04 -2.35
N LYS A 2 9.82 -14.97 -2.48
CA LYS A 2 8.86 -15.03 -1.34
C LYS A 2 9.02 -16.29 -0.49
N ILE A 3 9.16 -17.48 -1.11
CA ILE A 3 9.29 -18.76 -0.39
C ILE A 3 10.57 -18.79 0.44
N ILE A 4 11.69 -18.35 -0.14
CA ILE A 4 12.99 -18.32 0.55
C ILE A 4 12.92 -17.43 1.79
N VAL A 5 12.35 -16.21 1.66
CA VAL A 5 12.21 -15.28 2.78
C VAL A 5 11.28 -15.84 3.87
N ARG A 6 10.19 -16.54 3.49
CA ARG A 6 9.32 -17.23 4.47
C ARG A 6 10.06 -18.33 5.22
N ILE A 7 10.84 -19.16 4.51
CA ILE A 7 11.63 -20.22 5.13
C ILE A 7 12.66 -19.62 6.10
N LEU A 8 13.33 -18.53 5.72
CA LEU A 8 14.29 -17.86 6.59
C LEU A 8 13.63 -17.28 7.85
N ILE A 9 12.48 -16.64 7.71
CA ILE A 9 11.70 -16.11 8.87
C ILE A 9 11.30 -17.25 9.80
N LEU A 10 10.80 -18.37 9.26
CA LEU A 10 10.41 -19.53 10.06
C LEU A 10 11.60 -20.19 10.73
N ALA A 11 12.73 -20.32 10.03
CA ALA A 11 13.95 -20.91 10.59
C ALA A 11 14.51 -20.04 11.73
N GLU A 12 14.54 -18.73 11.56
CA GLU A 12 15.01 -17.79 12.58
C GLU A 12 14.06 -17.75 13.78
N PHE A 13 12.75 -17.74 13.54
CA PHE A 13 11.76 -17.85 14.60
C PHE A 13 11.91 -19.16 15.39
N ALA A 14 12.07 -20.28 14.68
CA ALA A 14 12.33 -21.57 15.32
C ALA A 14 13.62 -21.54 16.16
N ALA A 15 14.70 -20.95 15.66
CA ALA A 15 15.93 -20.79 16.40
C ALA A 15 15.73 -19.99 17.69
N ILE A 16 14.98 -18.90 17.65
CA ILE A 16 14.68 -18.07 18.83
C ILE A 16 13.84 -18.85 19.89
N VAL A 17 12.89 -19.67 19.40
CA VAL A 17 11.97 -20.39 20.30
C VAL A 17 12.59 -21.67 20.89
N PHE A 18 13.35 -22.42 20.08
CA PHE A 18 13.82 -23.75 20.47
C PHE A 18 15.25 -23.77 21.02
N ILE A 19 16.07 -22.74 20.79
CA ILE A 19 17.39 -22.66 21.40
C ILE A 19 17.23 -22.05 22.81
N PRO A 20 17.53 -22.79 23.89
CA PRO A 20 17.41 -22.23 25.23
C PRO A 20 18.31 -21.00 25.40
N ALA A 21 17.77 -19.94 25.97
CA ALA A 21 18.48 -18.67 26.18
C ALA A 21 19.80 -18.83 26.96
N ALA A 22 19.96 -19.93 27.71
CA ALA A 22 21.19 -20.26 28.40
C ALA A 22 22.39 -20.53 27.48
N TYR A 23 22.14 -20.97 26.23
CA TYR A 23 23.19 -21.23 25.24
C TYR A 23 23.49 -20.02 24.34
N LEU A 24 22.66 -18.98 24.40
CA LEU A 24 22.83 -17.79 23.60
C LEU A 24 23.49 -16.68 24.44
N PRO A 25 24.64 -16.16 24.02
CA PRO A 25 25.22 -15.00 24.69
C PRO A 25 24.28 -13.80 24.50
N ARG A 26 24.10 -12.99 25.53
CA ARG A 26 23.14 -11.84 25.52
C ARG A 26 23.34 -10.90 24.35
N TRP A 27 24.57 -10.73 23.88
CA TRP A 27 24.87 -9.89 22.72
C TRP A 27 24.34 -10.45 21.38
N ALA A 28 24.12 -11.78 21.28
CA ALA A 28 23.61 -12.42 20.07
C ALA A 28 22.09 -12.20 19.89
N LEU A 29 21.36 -11.93 20.96
CA LEU A 29 19.91 -11.69 20.90
C LEU A 29 19.56 -10.43 20.09
N ILE A 30 20.35 -9.35 20.25
CA ILE A 30 20.10 -8.09 19.55
C ILE A 30 20.17 -8.26 18.02
N PRO A 31 21.26 -8.81 17.43
CA PRO A 31 21.31 -9.00 15.98
C PRO A 31 20.27 -10.02 15.48
N MET A 32 19.90 -11.04 16.26
CA MET A 32 18.84 -11.98 15.88
C MET A 32 17.48 -11.28 15.74
N PHE A 33 17.08 -10.44 16.71
CA PHE A 33 15.84 -9.68 16.60
C PHE A 33 15.92 -8.64 15.48
N ALA A 34 17.07 -8.00 15.27
CA ALA A 34 17.27 -7.05 14.20
C ALA A 34 17.15 -7.72 12.82
N SER A 35 17.73 -8.92 12.63
CA SER A 35 17.62 -9.68 11.38
C SER A 35 16.18 -10.13 11.13
N MET A 36 15.47 -10.59 12.15
CA MET A 36 14.06 -10.97 12.02
C MET A 36 13.19 -9.77 11.57
N ILE A 37 13.37 -8.59 12.18
CA ILE A 37 12.67 -7.37 11.76
C ILE A 37 13.04 -7.05 10.30
N GLY A 38 14.32 -7.12 9.94
CA GLY A 38 14.80 -6.92 8.58
C GLY A 38 14.15 -7.87 7.56
N LEU A 39 14.06 -9.16 7.89
CA LEU A 39 13.39 -10.16 7.05
C LEU A 39 11.88 -9.88 6.91
N VAL A 40 11.19 -9.49 7.98
CA VAL A 40 9.77 -9.12 7.94
C VAL A 40 9.55 -7.89 7.03
N VAL A 41 10.39 -6.87 7.16
CA VAL A 41 10.35 -5.67 6.31
C VAL A 41 10.61 -6.05 4.84
N LEU A 42 11.62 -6.87 4.58
CA LEU A 42 11.97 -7.36 3.24
C LEU A 42 10.83 -8.18 2.63
N TYR A 43 10.19 -9.03 3.44
CA TYR A 43 9.00 -9.78 3.04
C TYR A 43 7.86 -8.85 2.65
N TRP A 44 7.60 -7.81 3.47
CA TRP A 44 6.56 -6.82 3.18
C TRP A 44 6.81 -6.10 1.86
N PHE A 45 8.04 -5.61 1.63
CA PHE A 45 8.42 -5.02 0.34
C PHE A 45 8.27 -6.02 -0.82
N ALA A 46 8.70 -7.26 -0.61
CA ALA A 46 8.59 -8.30 -1.63
C ALA A 46 7.14 -8.62 -1.99
N MET A 47 6.19 -8.49 -1.06
CA MET A 47 4.78 -8.84 -1.26
C MET A 47 3.95 -7.69 -1.82
N PHE A 48 4.16 -6.47 -1.34
CA PHE A 48 3.21 -5.39 -1.55
C PHE A 48 3.77 -4.20 -2.33
N TRP A 49 5.09 -4.08 -2.39
CA TRP A 49 5.70 -2.91 -3.02
C TRP A 49 5.56 -2.95 -4.55
N VAL A 50 4.95 -1.89 -5.09
CA VAL A 50 4.88 -1.61 -6.53
C VAL A 50 5.69 -0.36 -6.78
N SER A 51 6.75 -0.45 -7.60
CA SER A 51 7.58 0.70 -7.94
C SER A 51 6.90 1.56 -9.00
N ARG A 52 7.26 2.86 -9.07
CA ARG A 52 6.78 3.74 -10.14
C ARG A 52 7.19 3.23 -11.52
N LYS A 53 8.41 2.68 -11.64
CA LYS A 53 8.92 2.09 -12.89
C LYS A 53 8.12 0.86 -13.34
N ASP A 54 7.65 0.05 -12.39
CA ASP A 54 6.80 -1.10 -12.71
C ASP A 54 5.44 -0.65 -13.26
N VAL A 55 4.88 0.41 -12.67
CA VAL A 55 3.63 1.02 -13.14
C VAL A 55 3.80 1.61 -14.53
N GLU A 56 4.85 2.41 -14.74
CA GLU A 56 5.17 3.01 -16.02
C GLU A 56 5.35 1.96 -17.13
N LYS A 57 6.03 0.85 -16.82
CA LYS A 57 6.19 -0.28 -17.75
C LYS A 57 4.84 -0.89 -18.18
N VAL A 58 3.88 -0.97 -17.27
CA VAL A 58 2.56 -1.57 -17.54
C VAL A 58 1.62 -0.58 -18.22
N LEU A 59 1.62 0.68 -17.79
CA LEU A 59 0.78 1.73 -18.37
C LEU A 59 1.34 2.29 -19.70
N GLY A 60 2.62 2.02 -20.01
CA GLY A 60 3.30 2.56 -21.19
C GLY A 60 3.71 4.03 -21.05
N LYS A 61 3.38 4.67 -19.93
CA LYS A 61 3.72 6.06 -19.62
C LYS A 61 3.84 6.30 -18.11
N ALA A 62 4.55 7.36 -17.73
CA ALA A 62 4.65 7.77 -16.34
C ALA A 62 3.30 8.30 -15.85
N PRO A 63 2.82 7.89 -14.67
CA PRO A 63 1.61 8.44 -14.08
C PRO A 63 1.83 9.91 -13.69
N GLU A 64 0.81 10.74 -13.85
CA GLU A 64 0.80 12.15 -13.50
C GLU A 64 0.96 12.33 -11.99
N HIS A 65 0.15 11.61 -11.24
CA HIS A 65 0.22 11.51 -9.79
C HIS A 65 0.24 10.06 -9.35
N ASP A 66 0.98 9.76 -8.30
CA ASP A 66 1.01 8.43 -7.73
C ASP A 66 1.33 8.43 -6.25
N PHE A 67 0.65 7.59 -5.48
CA PHE A 67 0.91 7.38 -4.06
C PHE A 67 0.40 6.00 -3.60
N TYR A 68 0.92 5.55 -2.46
CA TYR A 68 0.63 4.20 -1.96
C TYR A 68 -0.63 4.19 -1.09
N VAL A 69 -1.55 3.26 -1.38
CA VAL A 69 -2.83 3.13 -0.68
C VAL A 69 -3.19 1.68 -0.41
N GLY A 70 -4.15 1.48 0.48
CA GLY A 70 -4.89 0.23 0.59
C GLY A 70 -6.37 0.48 0.33
N LYS A 71 -6.93 -0.09 -0.72
CA LYS A 71 -8.37 -0.04 -1.02
C LYS A 71 -9.10 -1.02 -0.11
N LEU A 72 -10.14 -0.56 0.58
CA LEU A 72 -11.02 -1.42 1.34
C LEU A 72 -11.92 -2.21 0.38
N PRO A 73 -12.09 -3.50 0.59
CA PRO A 73 -13.10 -4.28 -0.14
C PRO A 73 -14.52 -3.87 0.28
N ALA A 74 -15.50 -4.10 -0.59
CA ALA A 74 -16.89 -3.93 -0.24
C ALA A 74 -17.35 -4.97 0.79
N ASP A 75 -16.83 -6.18 0.70
CA ASP A 75 -17.05 -7.24 1.68
C ASP A 75 -16.04 -7.10 2.84
N PRO A 76 -16.50 -6.90 4.10
CA PRO A 76 -15.63 -6.79 5.27
C PRO A 76 -14.76 -8.03 5.54
N SER A 77 -15.12 -9.19 5.01
CA SER A 77 -14.36 -10.44 5.17
C SER A 77 -13.18 -10.55 4.19
N ALA A 78 -13.17 -9.75 3.14
CA ALA A 78 -12.13 -9.79 2.13
C ALA A 78 -10.88 -8.98 2.54
N ASP A 79 -9.74 -9.38 2.00
CA ASP A 79 -8.47 -8.71 2.29
C ASP A 79 -8.34 -7.34 1.63
N LEU A 80 -7.64 -6.45 2.33
CA LEU A 80 -7.32 -5.12 1.84
C LEU A 80 -6.43 -5.20 0.59
N THR A 81 -6.88 -4.62 -0.52
CA THR A 81 -6.09 -4.52 -1.75
C THR A 81 -5.06 -3.40 -1.64
N ARG A 82 -3.79 -3.76 -1.44
CA ARG A 82 -2.70 -2.79 -1.32
C ARG A 82 -2.01 -2.59 -2.65
N GLY A 83 -1.71 -1.33 -2.97
CA GLY A 83 -1.05 -1.00 -4.21
C GLY A 83 -0.72 0.49 -4.35
N ARG A 84 -0.34 0.86 -5.54
CA ARG A 84 -0.07 2.24 -5.92
C ARG A 84 -1.28 2.78 -6.68
N LEU A 85 -1.93 3.79 -6.12
CA LEU A 85 -2.97 4.54 -6.82
C LEU A 85 -2.28 5.55 -7.73
N CYS A 86 -2.64 5.51 -9.00
CA CYS A 86 -2.06 6.33 -10.04
C CYS A 86 -3.17 7.09 -10.77
N VAL A 87 -2.84 8.28 -11.23
CA VAL A 87 -3.70 9.05 -12.15
C VAL A 87 -3.04 9.05 -13.51
N THR A 88 -3.81 8.70 -14.52
CA THR A 88 -3.37 8.66 -15.91
C THR A 88 -4.56 8.83 -16.84
N ASP A 89 -4.50 9.75 -17.80
CA ASP A 89 -5.57 10.05 -18.78
C ASP A 89 -6.94 10.27 -18.13
N GLY A 90 -7.01 11.04 -17.06
CA GLY A 90 -8.26 11.28 -16.34
C GLY A 90 -8.84 10.04 -15.64
N ARG A 91 -8.05 8.97 -15.47
CA ARG A 91 -8.45 7.75 -14.76
C ARG A 91 -7.64 7.57 -13.48
N LEU A 92 -8.33 7.18 -12.42
CA LEU A 92 -7.75 6.64 -11.20
C LEU A 92 -7.56 5.13 -11.38
N VAL A 93 -6.32 4.65 -11.25
CA VAL A 93 -5.98 3.24 -11.43
C VAL A 93 -5.20 2.75 -10.21
N LEU A 94 -5.70 1.70 -9.55
CA LEU A 94 -4.98 1.03 -8.48
C LEU A 94 -4.16 -0.12 -9.04
N MET A 95 -2.85 0.04 -9.01
CA MET A 95 -1.89 -0.96 -9.47
C MET A 95 -1.44 -1.83 -8.31
N GLN A 96 -1.76 -3.11 -8.36
CA GLN A 96 -1.36 -4.12 -7.39
C GLN A 96 -0.21 -4.96 -7.94
N ARG A 97 0.65 -5.43 -7.04
CA ARG A 97 1.73 -6.33 -7.42
C ARG A 97 1.19 -7.67 -7.92
N THR A 98 1.71 -8.11 -9.06
CA THR A 98 1.38 -9.42 -9.63
C THR A 98 2.06 -10.55 -8.87
N ASP A 99 1.47 -11.73 -8.87
CA ASP A 99 2.04 -12.93 -8.27
C ASP A 99 3.33 -13.38 -8.96
N ASP A 100 4.17 -14.14 -8.23
CA ASP A 100 5.55 -14.43 -8.67
C ASP A 100 5.65 -15.18 -10.01
N GLY A 101 4.64 -15.95 -10.41
CA GLY A 101 4.63 -16.71 -11.66
C GLY A 101 4.59 -15.81 -12.91
N GLU A 102 3.84 -14.73 -12.87
CA GLU A 102 3.63 -13.82 -14.01
C GLU A 102 4.51 -12.57 -13.96
N ARG A 103 5.23 -12.36 -12.87
CA ARG A 103 5.96 -11.14 -12.54
C ARG A 103 7.07 -10.75 -13.54
N ARG A 104 7.64 -11.70 -14.26
CA ARG A 104 8.69 -11.41 -15.25
C ARG A 104 8.15 -10.64 -16.44
N GLN A 105 6.89 -10.89 -16.82
CA GLN A 105 6.22 -10.26 -17.94
C GLN A 105 5.43 -9.02 -17.48
N THR A 106 4.67 -9.17 -16.40
CA THR A 106 3.78 -8.12 -15.87
C THR A 106 4.04 -7.91 -14.38
N PRO A 107 4.89 -6.93 -14.00
CA PRO A 107 5.29 -6.73 -12.59
C PRO A 107 4.15 -6.28 -11.67
N CYS A 108 3.15 -5.62 -12.21
CA CYS A 108 1.93 -5.23 -11.51
C CYS A 108 0.72 -5.34 -12.46
N ARG A 109 -0.47 -5.39 -11.87
CA ARG A 109 -1.74 -5.46 -12.61
C ARG A 109 -2.71 -4.40 -12.11
N GLU A 110 -3.62 -3.99 -12.94
CA GLU A 110 -4.76 -3.17 -12.54
C GLU A 110 -5.69 -3.99 -11.65
N ALA A 111 -5.88 -3.54 -10.42
CA ALA A 111 -6.77 -4.18 -9.45
C ALA A 111 -8.12 -3.44 -9.35
N TRP A 112 -8.14 -2.16 -9.72
CA TRP A 112 -9.32 -1.33 -9.73
C TRP A 112 -9.06 -0.07 -10.54
N SER A 113 -10.08 0.43 -11.25
CA SER A 113 -10.04 1.74 -11.88
C SER A 113 -11.41 2.41 -11.95
N ARG A 114 -11.40 3.75 -12.04
CA ARG A 114 -12.54 4.64 -12.27
C ARG A 114 -12.08 5.93 -12.93
N ASN A 115 -12.99 6.60 -13.62
CA ASN A 115 -12.69 7.92 -14.18
C ASN A 115 -12.68 8.96 -13.07
N VAL A 116 -11.78 9.95 -13.17
CA VAL A 116 -11.71 11.07 -12.23
C VAL A 116 -13.01 11.89 -12.26
N ASP A 117 -13.58 12.07 -13.45
CA ASP A 117 -14.80 12.85 -13.66
C ASP A 117 -16.04 12.23 -12.99
N GLU A 118 -16.01 10.95 -12.66
CA GLU A 118 -17.08 10.27 -11.93
C GLU A 118 -17.04 10.58 -10.43
N VAL A 119 -15.92 11.13 -9.90
CA VAL A 119 -15.77 11.48 -8.49
C VAL A 119 -16.59 12.73 -8.18
N THR A 120 -17.59 12.62 -7.31
CA THR A 120 -18.46 13.72 -6.93
C THR A 120 -17.96 14.47 -5.71
N SER A 121 -17.33 13.77 -4.77
CA SER A 121 -16.73 14.39 -3.58
C SER A 121 -15.67 13.50 -2.93
N VAL A 122 -14.87 14.09 -2.03
CA VAL A 122 -13.85 13.39 -1.26
C VAL A 122 -13.99 13.68 0.22
N GLY A 123 -14.02 12.61 1.03
CA GLY A 123 -14.01 12.69 2.49
C GLY A 123 -12.66 12.26 3.05
N PHE A 124 -12.23 12.87 4.15
CA PHE A 124 -11.00 12.52 4.85
C PHE A 124 -11.27 12.16 6.30
N GLY A 125 -10.60 11.13 6.81
CA GLY A 125 -10.77 10.75 8.20
C GLY A 125 -10.44 9.29 8.48
N LYS A 126 -11.08 8.75 9.51
CA LYS A 126 -10.97 7.33 9.86
C LYS A 126 -11.77 6.49 8.85
N VAL A 127 -11.09 5.62 8.13
CA VAL A 127 -11.71 4.65 7.20
C VAL A 127 -11.81 3.26 7.81
N LEU A 128 -11.01 2.98 8.85
CA LEU A 128 -11.08 1.82 9.74
C LEU A 128 -10.81 2.28 11.18
N PRO A 129 -11.16 1.52 12.23
CA PRO A 129 -10.98 1.91 13.63
C PRO A 129 -9.57 2.42 13.97
N ALA A 130 -8.53 1.78 13.40
CA ALA A 130 -7.12 2.12 13.64
C ALA A 130 -6.40 2.74 12.42
N ARG A 131 -7.13 3.11 11.35
CA ARG A 131 -6.50 3.60 10.12
C ARG A 131 -7.22 4.81 9.57
N THR A 132 -6.44 5.82 9.21
CA THR A 132 -6.89 7.02 8.51
C THR A 132 -6.69 6.90 7.01
N GLY A 133 -7.44 7.67 6.26
CA GLY A 133 -7.38 7.67 4.81
C GLY A 133 -8.35 8.67 4.20
N PHE A 134 -8.86 8.31 3.03
CA PHE A 134 -9.85 9.11 2.32
C PHE A 134 -10.91 8.21 1.68
N ILE A 135 -12.05 8.81 1.39
CA ILE A 135 -13.21 8.18 0.77
C ILE A 135 -13.50 8.95 -0.51
N LEU A 136 -13.61 8.26 -1.63
CA LEU A 136 -14.08 8.84 -2.88
C LEU A 136 -15.55 8.46 -3.06
N TYR A 137 -16.38 9.45 -3.34
CA TYR A 137 -17.80 9.26 -3.60
C TYR A 137 -18.06 9.35 -5.10
N TYR A 138 -18.88 8.43 -5.62
CA TYR A 138 -19.27 8.29 -7.02
C TYR A 138 -20.80 8.23 -7.08
N GLY A 139 -21.45 9.39 -6.96
CA GLY A 139 -22.91 9.41 -6.74
C GLY A 139 -23.28 8.75 -5.41
N ASP A 140 -24.03 7.65 -5.47
CA ASP A 140 -24.44 6.87 -4.28
C ASP A 140 -23.41 5.82 -3.83
N ASP A 141 -22.41 5.54 -4.68
CA ASP A 141 -21.33 4.60 -4.36
C ASP A 141 -20.16 5.27 -3.64
N GLU A 142 -19.48 4.53 -2.77
CA GLU A 142 -18.27 4.99 -2.10
C GLU A 142 -17.12 3.99 -2.21
N VAL A 143 -15.90 4.49 -2.35
CA VAL A 143 -14.68 3.69 -2.31
C VAL A 143 -13.73 4.25 -1.25
N ARG A 144 -13.35 3.42 -0.30
CA ARG A 144 -12.52 3.79 0.85
C ARG A 144 -11.08 3.36 0.66
N PHE A 145 -10.16 4.29 0.94
CA PHE A 145 -8.72 4.05 0.84
C PHE A 145 -8.01 4.38 2.14
N THR A 146 -7.17 3.48 2.63
CA THR A 146 -6.26 3.76 3.74
C THR A 146 -5.00 4.42 3.20
N CYS A 147 -4.70 5.62 3.67
CA CYS A 147 -3.47 6.34 3.35
C CYS A 147 -3.22 7.42 4.41
N ALA A 148 -2.35 7.13 5.38
CA ALA A 148 -2.07 8.08 6.46
C ALA A 148 -1.43 9.39 5.94
N LYS A 149 -0.64 9.33 4.86
CA LYS A 149 -0.03 10.50 4.25
C LYS A 149 -1.10 11.42 3.65
N ALA A 150 -2.00 10.87 2.85
CA ALA A 150 -3.09 11.63 2.23
C ALA A 150 -4.12 12.15 3.25
N ALA A 151 -4.30 11.45 4.39
CA ALA A 151 -5.16 11.93 5.46
C ALA A 151 -4.57 13.14 6.20
N LYS A 152 -3.24 13.23 6.28
CA LYS A 152 -2.53 14.39 6.85
C LYS A 152 -2.41 15.54 5.86
N ASP A 153 -2.05 15.21 4.63
CA ASP A 153 -1.86 16.16 3.54
C ASP A 153 -2.91 15.91 2.45
N LYS A 154 -4.04 16.57 2.59
CA LYS A 154 -5.19 16.48 1.68
C LYS A 154 -4.84 16.91 0.26
N THR A 155 -3.84 17.78 0.10
CA THR A 155 -3.42 18.32 -1.20
C THR A 155 -3.02 17.21 -2.17
N ILE A 156 -2.49 16.11 -1.67
CA ILE A 156 -2.11 14.94 -2.48
C ILE A 156 -3.30 14.39 -3.27
N VAL A 157 -4.46 14.28 -2.62
CA VAL A 157 -5.68 13.75 -3.26
C VAL A 157 -6.31 14.79 -4.17
N TYR A 158 -6.40 16.06 -3.73
CA TYR A 158 -6.94 17.14 -4.56
C TYR A 158 -6.13 17.33 -5.83
N ASN A 159 -4.81 17.36 -5.74
CA ASN A 159 -3.93 17.42 -6.90
C ASN A 159 -4.09 16.21 -7.83
N ALA A 160 -4.25 15.03 -7.27
CA ALA A 160 -4.49 13.82 -8.05
C ALA A 160 -5.84 13.84 -8.77
N LEU A 161 -6.85 14.50 -8.23
CA LEU A 161 -8.16 14.67 -8.86
C LEU A 161 -8.20 15.91 -9.81
N GLY A 162 -7.14 16.71 -9.86
CA GLY A 162 -7.14 17.98 -10.59
C GLY A 162 -8.07 19.03 -10.00
N TRP A 163 -8.42 18.89 -8.72
CA TRP A 163 -9.33 19.80 -8.02
C TRP A 163 -8.56 20.92 -7.30
N PRO A 164 -9.17 22.11 -7.18
CA PRO A 164 -8.59 23.18 -6.38
C PRO A 164 -8.48 22.73 -4.93
N VAL A 165 -7.31 22.95 -4.34
CA VAL A 165 -7.08 22.67 -2.93
C VAL A 165 -7.91 23.68 -2.13
N PRO A 166 -8.83 23.24 -1.25
CA PRO A 166 -9.55 24.17 -0.39
C PRO A 166 -8.54 24.94 0.46
N GLU A 167 -8.63 26.25 0.44
CA GLU A 167 -7.85 27.10 1.36
C GLU A 167 -8.17 26.61 2.77
N THR A 168 -7.14 26.10 3.45
CA THR A 168 -7.28 25.71 4.86
C THR A 168 -7.58 27.01 5.61
N SER A 169 -8.82 27.25 5.96
CA SER A 169 -9.13 28.23 7.01
C SER A 169 -8.41 27.67 8.25
N GLU A 170 -7.19 28.16 8.50
CA GLU A 170 -6.56 28.07 9.80
C GLU A 170 -7.50 28.75 10.78
N GLY A 171 -8.37 27.94 11.35
CA GLY A 171 -9.30 28.36 12.39
C GLY A 171 -8.52 28.64 13.66
N ASN A 172 -8.69 29.84 14.10
CA ASN A 172 -8.45 30.33 15.46
C ASN A 172 -8.68 29.27 16.54
#